data_cbb2a720e9360df0c859f694e3ccf980
#
_entry.id   cbb2a720e9360df0c859f694e3ccf980
#
_cell.length_a   1.000
_cell.length_b   1.000
_cell.length_c   1.000
_cell.angle_alpha   90.00
_cell.angle_beta   90.00
_cell.angle_gamma   90.00
#
_symmetry.space_group_name_H-M   'P 1'
#
loop_
_entity.id
_entity.type
_entity.pdbx_description
1 polymer ?
#
loop_
_entity_poly.entity_id
_entity_poly.type
_entity_poly.pdbx_seq_one_letter_code
_entity_poly.pdbx_strand_id
1 'polypeptide(L)'
;MKDLWAGGPPRGDGGAPSGAMRARPHVEGQNDTVLVVDDDTSILDTVTAILAGEGYEVVSAASGQEALDAVARKRPLVILLDMRMPVMDGWAVARALREQGINVPIVVMTAAESAKRWADEVGAEGYLAKPFGLDELLAAVERFRGPTGRVN
;
A
#
# COMPACT_ATOMS: atom_id res chain seq x y z
N MET A 1 9.12 -23.20 -17.11
CA MET A 1 8.52 -23.36 -17.37
C MET A 1 8.08 -23.63 -17.39
N LYS A 2 8.27 -23.36 -17.23
CA LYS A 2 7.55 -23.51 -17.44
C LYS A 2 7.01 -23.70 -17.03
N ASP A 3 6.78 -23.44 -16.63
CA ASP A 3 5.96 -23.51 -16.37
C ASP A 3 5.74 -23.34 -15.73
N LEU A 4 5.97 -23.09 -15.39
CA LEU A 4 5.36 -22.97 -15.04
C LEU A 4 5.06 -22.74 -15.02
N TRP A 5 5.26 -22.61 -15.03
CA TRP A 5 4.40 -22.55 -15.34
C TRP A 5 4.17 -22.81 -16.05
N ALA A 6 4.44 -22.89 -16.13
CA ALA A 6 3.80 -23.15 -16.93
C ALA A 6 3.36 -23.49 -17.05
N GLY A 7 3.40 -23.40 -16.73
CA GLY A 7 2.53 -23.65 -16.99
C GLY A 7 2.04 -23.52 -16.62
N GLY A 8 1.81 -23.25 -16.31
CA GLY A 8 0.96 -23.04 -16.38
C GLY A 8 0.42 -22.83 -16.04
N PRO A 9 0.02 -22.75 -15.90
CA PRO A 9 -0.88 -22.48 -15.82
C PRO A 9 -1.46 -22.37 -15.78
N PRO A 10 -1.73 -22.29 -15.65
CA PRO A 10 -2.56 -22.20 -15.76
C PRO A 10 -2.94 -22.03 -15.79
N ARG A 11 -2.88 -21.92 -15.81
CA ARG A 11 -3.54 -21.83 -15.95
C ARG A 11 -4.22 -21.72 -16.15
N GLY A 12 -4.53 -21.52 -16.12
CA GLY A 12 -5.49 -21.40 -16.38
C GLY A 12 -5.99 -21.16 -16.61
N ASP A 13 -6.22 -21.12 -16.84
CA ASP A 13 -6.97 -21.06 -17.15
C ASP A 13 -7.74 -20.79 -17.27
N GLY A 14 -7.50 -20.84 -17.63
CA GLY A 14 -8.54 -20.51 -18.37
C GLY A 14 -9.64 -19.83 -17.75
N GLY A 15 -10.60 -19.86 -18.13
CA GLY A 15 -11.68 -19.22 -17.50
C GLY A 15 -11.30 -18.30 -16.38
N ALA A 16 -10.26 -17.59 -16.56
CA ALA A 16 -9.83 -16.70 -15.50
C ALA A 16 -10.98 -15.81 -15.07
N PRO A 17 -11.17 -15.64 -13.76
CA PRO A 17 -12.18 -14.73 -13.27
C PRO A 17 -11.93 -13.32 -13.77
N SER A 18 -12.97 -12.56 -13.90
CA SER A 18 -12.83 -11.19 -14.37
C SER A 18 -11.86 -10.39 -13.50
N GLY A 19 -11.81 -10.71 -12.21
CA GLY A 19 -10.85 -10.03 -11.34
C GLY A 19 -9.42 -10.23 -11.77
N ALA A 20 -9.11 -11.42 -12.25
CA ALA A 20 -7.75 -11.68 -12.71
C ALA A 20 -7.40 -10.83 -13.92
N MET A 21 -8.37 -10.47 -14.71
CA MET A 21 -8.10 -9.65 -15.88
C MET A 21 -7.73 -8.23 -15.53
N ARG A 22 -8.09 -7.79 -14.35
CA ARG A 22 -7.77 -6.43 -13.94
C ARG A 22 -6.46 -6.35 -13.18
N ALA A 23 -5.95 -7.48 -12.74
CA ALA A 23 -4.70 -7.47 -11.99
C ALA A 23 -3.55 -7.12 -12.93
N ARG A 24 -2.63 -6.33 -12.45
CA ARG A 24 -1.48 -5.95 -13.24
C ARG A 24 -0.40 -7.00 -13.10
N PRO A 25 0.24 -7.34 -14.20
CA PRO A 25 1.36 -8.28 -14.09
C PRO A 25 2.53 -7.64 -13.37
N HIS A 26 3.27 -8.46 -12.68
CA HIS A 26 4.49 -7.99 -12.05
C HIS A 26 5.54 -7.74 -13.13
N VAL A 27 6.20 -6.61 -13.05
CA VAL A 27 7.30 -6.27 -13.93
C VAL A 27 8.57 -6.37 -13.12
N GLU A 28 9.49 -7.17 -13.57
CA GLU A 28 10.73 -7.39 -12.83
C GLU A 28 11.44 -6.06 -12.62
N GLY A 29 11.89 -5.83 -11.41
CA GLY A 29 12.54 -4.57 -11.05
C GLY A 29 11.58 -3.50 -10.59
N GLN A 30 10.27 -3.71 -10.78
CA GLN A 30 9.28 -2.76 -10.34
C GLN A 30 8.88 -3.04 -8.91
N ASN A 31 8.79 -1.99 -8.10
CA ASN A 31 8.35 -2.15 -6.71
C ASN A 31 6.84 -2.05 -6.66
N ASP A 32 6.19 -3.14 -6.33
CA ASP A 32 4.73 -3.20 -6.21
C ASP A 32 4.29 -3.42 -4.77
N THR A 33 5.18 -3.23 -3.81
CA THR A 33 4.86 -3.49 -2.42
C THR A 33 4.18 -2.28 -1.80
N VAL A 34 3.04 -2.51 -1.15
CA VAL A 34 2.32 -1.48 -0.40
C VAL A 34 2.31 -1.89 1.06
N LEU A 35 2.72 -0.98 1.94
CA LEU A 35 2.64 -1.22 3.38
C LEU A 35 1.40 -0.53 3.89
N VAL A 36 0.53 -1.27 4.55
CA VAL A 36 -0.71 -0.75 5.14
C VAL A 36 -0.57 -0.80 6.65
N VAL A 37 -0.73 0.33 7.30
CA VAL A 37 -0.54 0.45 8.75
C VAL A 37 -1.82 0.96 9.38
N ASP A 38 -2.46 0.13 10.22
CA ASP A 38 -3.69 0.50 10.90
C ASP A 38 -3.90 -0.50 12.03
N ASP A 39 -4.27 -0.02 13.21
CA ASP A 39 -4.52 -0.94 14.32
C ASP A 39 -5.91 -1.60 14.22
N ASP A 40 -6.74 -1.17 13.29
CA ASP A 40 -8.01 -1.81 13.03
C ASP A 40 -7.80 -2.94 12.01
N THR A 41 -7.88 -4.18 12.49
CA THR A 41 -7.60 -5.33 11.64
C THR A 41 -8.61 -5.49 10.52
N SER A 42 -9.84 -5.01 10.70
CA SER A 42 -10.84 -5.05 9.63
C SER A 42 -10.38 -4.21 8.44
N ILE A 43 -9.82 -3.05 8.73
CA ILE A 43 -9.32 -2.18 7.67
C ILE A 43 -8.12 -2.83 6.99
N LEU A 44 -7.20 -3.39 7.78
CA LEU A 44 -6.04 -4.09 7.21
C LEU A 44 -6.48 -5.19 6.26
N ASP A 45 -7.43 -6.01 6.70
CA ASP A 45 -7.88 -7.14 5.88
C ASP A 45 -8.55 -6.67 4.60
N THR A 46 -9.40 -5.65 4.71
CA THR A 46 -10.13 -5.15 3.55
C THR A 46 -9.18 -4.52 2.53
N VAL A 47 -8.30 -3.66 3.00
CA VAL A 47 -7.35 -2.97 2.12
C VAL A 47 -6.41 -3.98 1.47
N THR A 48 -5.94 -4.95 2.26
CA THR A 48 -5.05 -5.98 1.74
C THR A 48 -5.72 -6.77 0.62
N ALA A 49 -6.96 -7.17 0.82
CA ALA A 49 -7.68 -7.95 -0.18
C ALA A 49 -7.86 -7.17 -1.47
N ILE A 50 -8.22 -5.90 -1.36
CA ILE A 50 -8.42 -5.06 -2.53
C ILE A 50 -7.14 -4.88 -3.32
N LEU A 51 -6.07 -4.51 -2.63
CA LEU A 51 -4.81 -4.23 -3.31
C LEU A 51 -4.17 -5.50 -3.88
N ALA A 52 -4.26 -6.60 -3.15
CA ALA A 52 -3.74 -7.86 -3.65
C ALA A 52 -4.48 -8.28 -4.92
N GLY A 53 -5.78 -8.04 -4.97
CA GLY A 53 -6.56 -8.33 -6.16
C GLY A 53 -6.16 -7.50 -7.37
N GLU A 54 -5.50 -6.36 -7.14
CA GLU A 54 -5.03 -5.50 -8.21
C GLU A 54 -3.56 -5.74 -8.56
N GLY A 55 -2.97 -6.77 -7.99
CA GLY A 55 -1.61 -7.15 -8.35
C GLY A 55 -0.51 -6.59 -7.46
N TYR A 56 -0.87 -5.95 -6.36
CA TYR A 56 0.14 -5.43 -5.43
C TYR A 56 0.54 -6.50 -4.44
N GLU A 57 1.78 -6.42 -4.00
CA GLU A 57 2.24 -7.18 -2.85
C GLU A 57 1.94 -6.34 -1.61
N VAL A 58 1.13 -6.86 -0.69
CA VAL A 58 0.70 -6.07 0.46
C VAL A 58 1.34 -6.60 1.72
N VAL A 59 1.93 -5.70 2.49
CA VAL A 59 2.44 -6.01 3.82
C VAL A 59 1.59 -5.20 4.79
N SER A 60 1.07 -5.84 5.82
CA SER A 60 0.24 -5.15 6.79
C SER A 60 0.96 -5.04 8.12
N ALA A 61 0.72 -3.94 8.82
CA ALA A 61 1.29 -3.69 10.14
C ALA A 61 0.18 -3.15 11.03
N ALA A 62 0.02 -3.74 12.20
CA ALA A 62 -1.04 -3.35 13.12
C ALA A 62 -0.55 -2.36 14.19
N SER A 63 0.69 -1.93 14.10
CA SER A 63 1.25 -0.97 15.04
C SER A 63 2.38 -0.18 14.37
N GLY A 64 2.77 0.91 14.99
CA GLY A 64 3.87 1.72 14.48
C GLY A 64 5.18 0.95 14.45
N GLN A 65 5.46 0.16 15.48
CA GLN A 65 6.70 -0.60 15.51
C GLN A 65 6.74 -1.65 14.41
N GLU A 66 5.62 -2.32 14.17
CA GLU A 66 5.55 -3.29 13.08
C GLU A 66 5.79 -2.60 11.74
N ALA A 67 5.30 -1.38 11.61
CA ALA A 67 5.51 -0.62 10.37
C ALA A 67 6.98 -0.33 10.14
N LEU A 68 7.68 0.11 11.18
CA LEU A 68 9.11 0.39 11.05
C LEU A 68 9.89 -0.87 10.73
N ASP A 69 9.55 -1.98 11.37
CA ASP A 69 10.20 -3.25 11.09
C ASP A 69 9.97 -3.70 9.65
N ALA A 70 8.75 -3.51 9.16
CA ALA A 70 8.42 -3.87 7.79
C ALA A 70 9.22 -3.07 6.78
N VAL A 71 9.35 -1.76 6.99
CA VAL A 71 10.13 -0.91 6.10
C VAL A 71 11.61 -1.31 6.11
N ALA A 72 12.11 -1.70 7.28
CA ALA A 72 13.51 -2.12 7.40
C ALA A 72 13.77 -3.39 6.60
N ARG A 73 12.78 -4.28 6.52
CA ARG A 73 12.93 -5.50 5.75
C ARG A 73 12.84 -5.27 4.25
N LYS A 74 11.92 -4.41 3.83
CA LYS A 74 11.73 -4.12 2.41
C LYS A 74 11.05 -2.77 2.24
N ARG A 75 11.68 -1.86 1.53
CA ARG A 75 11.10 -0.55 1.27
C ARG A 75 9.87 -0.68 0.39
N PRO A 76 8.72 -0.17 0.83
CA PRO A 76 7.53 -0.24 -0.01
C PRO A 76 7.49 0.89 -1.03
N LEU A 77 6.62 0.74 -2.01
CA LEU A 77 6.31 1.78 -2.98
C LEU A 77 5.65 2.97 -2.28
N VAL A 78 4.76 2.68 -1.34
CA VAL A 78 4.01 3.70 -0.61
C VAL A 78 3.56 3.09 0.71
N ILE A 79 3.41 3.94 1.72
CA ILE A 79 2.86 3.54 3.02
C ILE A 79 1.49 4.19 3.19
N LEU A 80 0.47 3.37 3.43
CA LEU A 80 -0.83 3.87 3.85
C LEU A 80 -0.84 3.85 5.36
N LEU A 81 -0.87 5.02 5.97
CA LEU A 81 -0.57 5.18 7.40
C LEU A 81 -1.72 5.78 8.17
N ASP A 82 -2.30 5.00 9.08
CA ASP A 82 -3.28 5.50 10.02
C ASP A 82 -2.58 6.39 11.03
N MET A 83 -3.17 7.55 11.33
CA MET A 83 -2.56 8.51 12.23
C MET A 83 -2.91 8.26 13.69
N ARG A 84 -3.99 7.55 13.96
CA ARG A 84 -4.48 7.35 15.33
C ARG A 84 -4.29 5.91 15.77
N MET A 85 -3.15 5.64 16.36
CA MET A 85 -2.83 4.30 16.87
C MET A 85 -2.26 4.42 18.27
N PRO A 86 -2.48 3.42 19.12
CA PRO A 86 -1.91 3.45 20.47
C PRO A 86 -0.40 3.28 20.44
N VAL A 87 0.26 3.79 21.43
CA VAL A 87 1.70 3.68 21.72
C VAL A 87 2.54 4.47 20.73
N MET A 88 2.49 4.16 19.45
CA MET A 88 3.25 4.88 18.43
C MET A 88 2.27 5.26 17.33
N ASP A 89 1.89 6.52 17.27
CA ASP A 89 0.92 7.01 16.30
C ASP A 89 1.60 7.30 14.95
N GLY A 90 0.80 7.77 13.99
CA GLY A 90 1.32 8.03 12.64
C GLY A 90 2.36 9.14 12.60
N TRP A 91 2.22 10.16 13.45
CA TRP A 91 3.25 11.21 13.51
C TRP A 91 4.59 10.62 13.92
N ALA A 92 4.57 9.74 14.92
CA ALA A 92 5.80 9.11 15.41
C ALA A 92 6.43 8.21 14.35
N VAL A 93 5.61 7.47 13.61
CA VAL A 93 6.11 6.62 12.53
C VAL A 93 6.78 7.48 11.46
N ALA A 94 6.11 8.54 11.03
CA ALA A 94 6.64 9.41 9.99
C ALA A 94 7.94 10.05 10.43
N ARG A 95 8.00 10.51 11.70
CA ARG A 95 9.22 11.11 12.22
C ARG A 95 10.37 10.11 12.27
N ALA A 96 10.10 8.90 12.73
CA ALA A 96 11.14 7.88 12.82
C ALA A 96 11.72 7.56 11.45
N LEU A 97 10.88 7.45 10.44
CA LEU A 97 11.35 7.19 9.09
C LEU A 97 12.24 8.32 8.60
N ARG A 98 11.85 9.56 8.84
CA ARG A 98 12.63 10.69 8.41
C ARG A 98 13.96 10.77 9.13
N GLU A 99 13.96 10.48 10.42
CA GLU A 99 15.20 10.48 11.20
C GLU A 99 16.18 9.43 10.71
N GLN A 100 15.66 8.36 10.12
CA GLN A 100 16.49 7.32 9.54
C GLN A 100 16.86 7.58 8.10
N GLY A 101 16.45 8.70 7.56
CA GLY A 101 16.74 9.04 6.17
C GLY A 101 15.94 8.23 5.15
N ILE A 102 14.82 7.66 5.57
CA ILE A 102 14.02 6.82 4.70
C ILE A 102 12.97 7.67 4.00
N ASN A 103 13.04 7.67 2.69
CA ASN A 103 12.23 8.53 1.85
C ASN A 103 11.21 7.71 1.07
N VAL A 104 10.16 7.27 1.74
CA VAL A 104 9.08 6.53 1.11
C VAL A 104 7.83 7.40 1.14
N PRO A 105 7.08 7.47 0.04
CA PRO A 105 5.84 8.24 0.04
C PRO A 105 4.85 7.72 1.09
N ILE A 106 4.17 8.65 1.74
CA ILE A 106 3.18 8.34 2.75
C ILE A 106 1.83 8.90 2.32
N VAL A 107 0.79 8.08 2.42
CA VAL A 107 -0.59 8.50 2.28
C VAL A 107 -1.26 8.30 3.63
N VAL A 108 -1.73 9.38 4.22
CA VAL A 108 -2.35 9.34 5.54
C VAL A 108 -3.78 8.81 5.43
N MET A 109 -4.17 7.93 6.34
CA MET A 109 -5.55 7.45 6.44
C MET A 109 -6.12 7.94 7.76
N THR A 110 -7.20 8.71 7.72
CA THR A 110 -7.80 9.20 8.94
C THR A 110 -9.18 9.80 8.65
N ALA A 111 -9.87 10.28 9.68
CA ALA A 111 -11.19 10.87 9.52
C ALA A 111 -11.13 12.11 8.61
N ALA A 112 -12.20 12.32 7.85
CA ALA A 112 -12.22 13.34 6.80
C ALA A 112 -11.86 14.74 7.29
N GLU A 113 -12.34 15.11 8.46
CA GLU A 113 -12.12 16.47 8.94
C GLU A 113 -10.66 16.76 9.29
N SER A 114 -9.85 15.72 9.44
CA SER A 114 -8.45 15.90 9.82
C SER A 114 -7.47 15.51 8.72
N ALA A 115 -7.93 14.83 7.69
CA ALA A 115 -7.04 14.16 6.75
C ALA A 115 -6.04 15.10 6.09
N LYS A 116 -6.53 16.19 5.50
CA LYS A 116 -5.63 17.09 4.79
C LYS A 116 -4.66 17.77 5.75
N ARG A 117 -5.17 18.21 6.90
CA ARG A 117 -4.33 18.90 7.87
C ARG A 117 -3.21 18.02 8.39
N TRP A 118 -3.55 16.78 8.74
CA TRP A 118 -2.55 15.86 9.28
C TRP A 118 -1.55 15.41 8.21
N ALA A 119 -2.01 15.28 6.97
CA ALA A 119 -1.09 14.98 5.88
C ALA A 119 -0.08 16.11 5.72
N ASP A 120 -0.56 17.35 5.78
CA ASP A 120 0.34 18.49 5.67
C ASP A 120 1.33 18.54 6.84
N GLU A 121 0.86 18.23 8.05
CA GLU A 121 1.71 18.26 9.23
C GLU A 121 2.89 17.28 9.15
N VAL A 122 2.65 16.11 8.60
CA VAL A 122 3.72 15.12 8.50
C VAL A 122 4.45 15.15 7.16
N GLY A 123 4.04 16.04 6.28
CA GLY A 123 4.65 16.13 4.97
C GLY A 123 4.34 14.92 4.10
N ALA A 124 3.14 14.38 4.23
CA ALA A 124 2.72 13.23 3.44
C ALA A 124 2.42 13.64 2.01
N GLU A 125 2.53 12.69 1.10
CA GLU A 125 2.26 12.92 -0.32
C GLU A 125 0.78 12.91 -0.65
N GLY A 126 -0.05 12.39 0.26
CA GLY A 126 -1.49 12.38 0.03
C GLY A 126 -2.25 11.93 1.25
N TYR A 127 -3.56 11.83 1.10
CA TYR A 127 -4.40 11.36 2.20
C TYR A 127 -5.62 10.62 1.66
N LEU A 128 -6.17 9.74 2.51
CA LEU A 128 -7.42 9.04 2.29
C LEU A 128 -8.32 9.32 3.48
N ALA A 129 -9.45 9.92 3.25
CA ALA A 129 -10.40 10.22 4.32
C ALA A 129 -11.28 9.00 4.57
N LYS A 130 -11.32 8.55 5.81
CA LYS A 130 -12.15 7.39 6.20
C LYS A 130 -13.59 7.85 6.39
N PRO A 131 -14.55 7.08 5.91
CA PRO A 131 -14.42 5.89 5.08
C PRO A 131 -14.12 6.24 3.63
N PHE A 132 -13.26 5.49 2.99
CA PHE A 132 -12.92 5.75 1.61
C PHE A 132 -13.44 4.61 0.73
N GLY A 133 -13.63 4.92 -0.54
CA GLY A 133 -14.11 3.93 -1.48
C GLY A 133 -12.98 3.23 -2.20
N LEU A 134 -13.36 2.23 -2.96
CA LEU A 134 -12.41 1.45 -3.74
C LEU A 134 -11.61 2.31 -4.70
N ASP A 135 -12.30 3.17 -5.44
CA ASP A 135 -11.62 3.98 -6.45
C ASP A 135 -10.64 4.96 -5.82
N GLU A 136 -11.00 5.50 -4.67
CA GLU A 136 -10.12 6.43 -3.97
C GLU A 136 -8.86 5.72 -3.48
N LEU A 137 -9.03 4.51 -2.96
CA LEU A 137 -7.90 3.72 -2.49
C LEU A 137 -6.95 3.39 -3.64
N LEU A 138 -7.50 2.90 -4.74
CA LEU A 138 -6.67 2.51 -5.88
C LEU A 138 -5.95 3.70 -6.48
N ALA A 139 -6.65 4.83 -6.61
CA ALA A 139 -6.01 6.03 -7.16
C ALA A 139 -4.87 6.51 -6.28
N ALA A 140 -5.05 6.42 -4.96
CA ALA A 140 -4.03 6.88 -4.03
C ALA A 140 -2.74 6.07 -4.14
N VAL A 141 -2.84 4.79 -4.48
CA VAL A 141 -1.69 3.92 -4.58
C VAL A 141 -1.08 3.97 -5.98
N GLU A 142 -1.93 3.95 -7.00
CA GLU A 142 -1.46 3.85 -8.38
C GLU A 142 -0.64 5.04 -8.83
N ARG A 143 -0.89 6.21 -8.27
CA ARG A 143 -0.12 7.38 -8.65
C ARG A 143 1.38 7.20 -8.36
N PHE A 144 1.74 6.38 -7.40
CA PHE A 144 3.13 6.15 -7.06
C PHE A 144 3.76 5.05 -7.91
N ARG A 145 2.93 4.17 -8.46
CA ARG A 145 3.42 3.15 -9.36
C ARG A 145 3.79 3.73 -10.70
N GLY A 146 3.10 4.79 -11.05
CA GLY A 146 3.31 5.44 -12.30
C GLY A 146 2.78 4.67 -13.48
N PRO A 147 2.68 5.30 -14.63
CA PRO A 147 2.25 4.60 -15.82
C PRO A 147 3.23 3.52 -16.16
N THR A 148 2.71 2.36 -16.42
CA THR A 148 3.53 1.23 -16.74
C THR A 148 4.46 1.51 -17.88
N GLY A 149 4.00 2.18 -18.82
CA GLY A 149 4.86 2.48 -19.91
C GLY A 149 5.90 3.46 -19.57
N ARG A 150 5.71 4.13 -18.47
CA ARG A 150 6.62 5.09 -18.15
C ARG A 150 7.84 4.62 -17.66
N VAL A 151 7.70 3.85 -17.37
CA VAL A 151 8.71 3.50 -16.96
C VAL A 151 9.65 4.05 -17.37
N ASN A 152 9.26 4.63 -17.36
CA ASN A 152 9.63 5.15 -17.84
C ASN A 152 10.00 5.19 -17.70
#